data_6b6b7391828ca01a9bd349a8cd0f00cc
#
_entry.id   6b6b7391828ca01a9bd349a8cd0f00cc
#
_cell.length_a   1.000
_cell.length_b   1.000
_cell.length_c   1.000
_cell.angle_alpha   90.00
_cell.angle_beta   90.00
_cell.angle_gamma   90.00
#
_symmetry.space_group_name_H-M   'P 1'
#
loop_
_entity.id
_entity.type
_entity.pdbx_description
1 polymer ?
#
loop_
_entity_poly.entity_id
_entity_poly.type
_entity_poly.pdbx_seq_one_letter_code
_entity_poly.pdbx_strand_id
1 'polypeptide(L)'
;MTRTRIALALGSGGARGYAHIGVIQVLVERGFDIVAVAGSSMGAMVGGLHAADALDEYSEYATSLSQLDVWRLLDPSLSAAGAFKAEKAFGKVRDLLDGVLIEDLPIPFTAVATDLLAGREVWFQDGPADRAIRASIAIPTVITPVMYNGRLLADGGLLNPVPLAPLSAVRADATIAVSLGGERKGAATTAGGAPEHESAEARPVDEWSDRFRRVASAWLESDAIKAVTSRFERLRERGKGDDDELEEAEESLPAGLSKGDVLMHSIEVMQAMLTRYRIASYPPDVLISISRDACRALDFHRAAELIDVGRAAAEDALDDAGLTGTDAPD
;
A
#
# COMPACT_ATOMS: atom_id res chain seq x y z
N MET A 1 -27.36 24.61 -5.52
CA MET A 1 -26.83 23.57 -4.62
C MET A 1 -25.31 23.64 -4.67
N THR A 2 -24.65 23.94 -3.58
CA THR A 2 -23.19 23.89 -3.46
C THR A 2 -22.78 22.43 -3.23
N ARG A 3 -21.72 21.98 -3.92
CA ARG A 3 -21.16 20.64 -3.67
C ARG A 3 -20.34 20.66 -2.41
N THR A 4 -20.44 19.61 -1.60
CA THR A 4 -19.57 19.42 -0.44
C THR A 4 -18.13 19.18 -0.92
N ARG A 5 -17.21 20.05 -0.51
CA ARG A 5 -15.81 20.03 -0.90
C ARG A 5 -15.03 19.12 0.05
N ILE A 6 -14.34 18.13 -0.49
CA ILE A 6 -13.60 17.16 0.32
C ILE A 6 -12.11 17.13 -0.03
N ALA A 7 -11.27 16.94 1.02
CA ALA A 7 -9.87 16.58 0.90
C ALA A 7 -9.73 15.08 1.11
N LEU A 8 -9.06 14.37 0.18
CA LEU A 8 -9.03 12.91 0.13
C LEU A 8 -7.63 12.37 0.39
N ALA A 9 -7.46 11.58 1.46
CA ALA A 9 -6.24 10.85 1.77
C ALA A 9 -6.36 9.39 1.37
N LEU A 10 -5.50 8.91 0.47
CA LEU A 10 -5.48 7.55 -0.05
C LEU A 10 -4.27 6.77 0.47
N GLY A 11 -4.54 5.73 1.24
CA GLY A 11 -3.51 4.95 1.93
C GLY A 11 -2.75 3.96 1.05
N SER A 12 -1.64 3.46 1.59
CA SER A 12 -0.85 2.38 1.01
C SER A 12 -1.48 1.01 1.27
N GLY A 13 -1.24 0.02 0.38
CA GLY A 13 -1.76 -1.34 0.59
C GLY A 13 -1.62 -2.32 -0.56
N GLY A 14 -0.72 -2.10 -1.52
CA GLY A 14 -0.52 -2.99 -2.67
C GLY A 14 -1.81 -3.15 -3.50
N ALA A 15 -2.13 -4.36 -3.96
CA ALA A 15 -3.30 -4.62 -4.79
C ALA A 15 -4.64 -4.19 -4.17
N ARG A 16 -4.76 -4.18 -2.83
CA ARG A 16 -5.92 -3.62 -2.13
C ARG A 16 -6.21 -2.17 -2.52
N GLY A 17 -5.21 -1.45 -3.04
CA GLY A 17 -5.35 -0.08 -3.50
C GLY A 17 -6.33 0.12 -4.66
N TYR A 18 -6.71 -0.92 -5.38
CA TYR A 18 -7.81 -0.82 -6.35
C TYR A 18 -9.15 -0.42 -5.70
N ALA A 19 -9.33 -0.68 -4.41
CA ALA A 19 -10.49 -0.21 -3.67
C ALA A 19 -10.61 1.33 -3.66
N HIS A 20 -9.50 2.06 -3.77
CA HIS A 20 -9.53 3.52 -3.90
C HIS A 20 -10.30 3.98 -5.15
N ILE A 21 -10.25 3.23 -6.26
CA ILE A 21 -11.01 3.53 -7.47
C ILE A 21 -12.51 3.50 -7.15
N GLY A 22 -12.98 2.43 -6.50
CA GLY A 22 -14.38 2.31 -6.09
C GLY A 22 -14.83 3.40 -5.13
N VAL A 23 -13.97 3.76 -4.17
CA VAL A 23 -14.24 4.90 -3.26
C VAL A 23 -14.41 6.20 -4.03
N ILE A 24 -13.50 6.53 -4.95
CA ILE A 24 -13.56 7.77 -5.75
C ILE A 24 -14.82 7.77 -6.61
N GLN A 25 -15.18 6.64 -7.24
CA GLN A 25 -16.41 6.52 -8.03
C GLN A 25 -17.64 6.88 -7.20
N VAL A 26 -17.78 6.32 -5.99
CA VAL A 26 -18.92 6.62 -5.10
C VAL A 26 -18.93 8.10 -4.68
N LEU A 27 -17.77 8.67 -4.36
CA LEU A 27 -17.66 10.08 -4.01
C LEU A 27 -18.14 10.99 -5.16
N VAL A 28 -17.69 10.72 -6.40
CA VAL A 28 -18.09 11.47 -7.60
C VAL A 28 -19.57 11.28 -7.90
N GLU A 29 -20.09 10.04 -7.85
CA GLU A 29 -21.49 9.70 -8.09
C GLU A 29 -22.44 10.37 -7.07
N ARG A 30 -22.02 10.47 -5.81
CA ARG A 30 -22.76 11.17 -4.75
C ARG A 30 -22.63 12.69 -4.83
N GLY A 31 -21.84 13.21 -5.79
CA GLY A 31 -21.74 14.64 -6.08
C GLY A 31 -20.76 15.42 -5.21
N PHE A 32 -19.83 14.76 -4.53
CA PHE A 32 -18.74 15.43 -3.82
C PHE A 32 -17.78 16.14 -4.79
N ASP A 33 -17.20 17.24 -4.34
CA ASP A 33 -16.14 17.97 -5.03
C ASP A 33 -14.79 17.65 -4.37
N ILE A 34 -13.98 16.80 -5.02
CA ILE A 34 -12.65 16.42 -4.52
C ILE A 34 -11.66 17.54 -4.84
N VAL A 35 -11.37 18.39 -3.84
CA VAL A 35 -10.57 19.60 -4.02
C VAL A 35 -9.08 19.42 -3.78
N ALA A 36 -8.66 18.31 -3.20
CA ALA A 36 -7.25 17.92 -3.08
C ALA A 36 -7.13 16.43 -2.77
N VAL A 37 -6.05 15.83 -3.25
CA VAL A 37 -5.72 14.41 -3.01
C VAL A 37 -4.29 14.28 -2.49
N ALA A 38 -4.11 13.48 -1.43
CA ALA A 38 -2.79 13.02 -1.00
C ALA A 38 -2.76 11.50 -0.99
N GLY A 39 -1.69 10.90 -1.51
CA GLY A 39 -1.59 9.45 -1.64
C GLY A 39 -0.22 8.89 -1.28
N SER A 40 -0.23 7.65 -0.77
CA SER A 40 0.97 6.81 -0.56
C SER A 40 0.84 5.51 -1.34
N SER A 41 1.91 5.09 -2.04
CA SER A 41 1.93 3.83 -2.79
C SER A 41 0.79 3.76 -3.84
N MET A 42 -0.02 2.71 -3.78
CA MET A 42 -1.22 2.61 -4.65
C MET A 42 -2.17 3.80 -4.48
N GLY A 43 -2.25 4.38 -3.28
CA GLY A 43 -3.02 5.61 -3.08
C GLY A 43 -2.45 6.81 -3.85
N ALA A 44 -1.12 6.91 -3.99
CA ALA A 44 -0.49 7.91 -4.84
C ALA A 44 -0.77 7.66 -6.33
N MET A 45 -0.76 6.40 -6.75
CA MET A 45 -1.03 6.04 -8.14
C MET A 45 -2.49 6.32 -8.52
N VAL A 46 -3.44 5.83 -7.74
CA VAL A 46 -4.87 6.05 -8.00
C VAL A 46 -5.24 7.52 -7.85
N GLY A 47 -4.73 8.18 -6.81
CA GLY A 47 -4.99 9.60 -6.57
C GLY A 47 -4.39 10.52 -7.63
N GLY A 48 -3.18 10.23 -8.11
CA GLY A 48 -2.54 10.98 -9.18
C GLY A 48 -3.23 10.80 -10.53
N LEU A 49 -3.66 9.58 -10.85
CA LEU A 49 -4.46 9.31 -12.06
C LEU A 49 -5.84 10.01 -12.00
N HIS A 50 -6.47 10.03 -10.82
CA HIS A 50 -7.71 10.79 -10.64
C HIS A 50 -7.47 12.29 -10.81
N ALA A 51 -6.42 12.83 -10.20
CA ALA A 51 -6.08 14.24 -10.32
C ALA A 51 -5.73 14.67 -11.75
N ALA A 52 -5.28 13.72 -12.59
CA ALA A 52 -4.97 13.91 -14.01
C ALA A 52 -6.15 13.61 -14.95
N ASP A 53 -7.36 13.31 -14.42
CA ASP A 53 -8.54 12.89 -15.21
C ASP A 53 -8.29 11.63 -16.08
N ALA A 54 -7.44 10.73 -15.60
CA ALA A 54 -7.02 9.51 -16.30
C ALA A 54 -7.41 8.21 -15.57
N LEU A 55 -8.19 8.31 -14.49
CA LEU A 55 -8.51 7.17 -13.63
C LEU A 55 -9.43 6.15 -14.31
N ASP A 56 -10.39 6.62 -15.10
CA ASP A 56 -11.36 5.73 -15.76
C ASP A 56 -10.66 4.82 -16.78
N GLU A 57 -9.78 5.39 -17.62
CA GLU A 57 -9.00 4.59 -18.60
C GLU A 57 -8.07 3.61 -17.88
N TYR A 58 -7.47 4.00 -16.76
CA TYR A 58 -6.68 3.08 -15.96
C TYR A 58 -7.53 1.98 -15.33
N SER A 59 -8.73 2.29 -14.86
CA SER A 59 -9.66 1.31 -14.28
C SER A 59 -10.07 0.24 -15.30
N GLU A 60 -10.40 0.65 -16.52
CA GLU A 60 -10.69 -0.27 -17.63
C GLU A 60 -9.50 -1.18 -17.95
N TYR A 61 -8.30 -0.61 -18.03
CA TYR A 61 -7.08 -1.38 -18.22
C TYR A 61 -6.84 -2.37 -17.08
N ALA A 62 -6.89 -1.93 -15.82
CA ALA A 62 -6.61 -2.77 -14.67
C ALA A 62 -7.59 -3.94 -14.54
N THR A 63 -8.89 -3.71 -14.84
CA THR A 63 -9.93 -4.76 -14.81
C THR A 63 -9.83 -5.74 -15.96
N SER A 64 -9.18 -5.37 -17.06
CA SER A 64 -8.93 -6.27 -18.21
C SER A 64 -7.77 -7.26 -17.98
N LEU A 65 -6.92 -7.03 -16.97
CA LEU A 65 -5.73 -7.84 -16.74
C LEU A 65 -6.07 -9.21 -16.13
N SER A 66 -5.67 -10.27 -16.83
CA SER A 66 -5.66 -11.62 -16.28
C SER A 66 -4.45 -11.83 -15.35
N GLN A 67 -4.49 -12.90 -14.55
CA GLN A 67 -3.35 -13.29 -13.73
C GLN A 67 -2.06 -13.49 -14.55
N LEU A 68 -2.17 -14.04 -15.76
CA LEU A 68 -1.01 -14.21 -16.65
C LEU A 68 -0.46 -12.88 -17.17
N ASP A 69 -1.33 -11.89 -17.39
CA ASP A 69 -0.89 -10.56 -17.84
C ASP A 69 -0.16 -9.82 -16.72
N VAL A 70 -0.68 -9.88 -15.50
CA VAL A 70 0.03 -9.35 -14.30
C VAL A 70 1.43 -9.97 -14.20
N TRP A 71 1.56 -11.28 -14.39
CA TRP A 71 2.84 -11.97 -14.41
C TRP A 71 3.83 -11.45 -15.45
N ARG A 72 3.36 -11.19 -16.66
CA ARG A 72 4.18 -10.66 -17.76
C ARG A 72 4.60 -9.23 -17.54
N LEU A 73 3.79 -8.46 -16.80
CA LEU A 73 4.06 -7.08 -16.46
C LEU A 73 5.08 -6.95 -15.30
N LEU A 74 5.14 -7.94 -14.40
CA LEU A 74 6.16 -8.03 -13.39
C LEU A 74 7.49 -8.39 -14.08
N ASP A 75 8.40 -7.45 -14.22
CA ASP A 75 9.71 -7.61 -14.86
C ASP A 75 10.74 -8.11 -13.82
N PRO A 76 11.06 -9.45 -13.77
CA PRO A 76 11.93 -9.98 -12.74
C PRO A 76 13.33 -9.36 -12.84
N SER A 77 13.84 -8.86 -11.74
CA SER A 77 15.20 -8.32 -11.64
C SER A 77 16.12 -9.35 -10.97
N LEU A 78 17.16 -9.76 -11.67
CA LEU A 78 18.21 -10.65 -11.12
C LEU A 78 19.34 -9.86 -10.43
N SER A 79 19.31 -8.54 -10.52
CA SER A 79 20.35 -7.68 -9.94
C SER A 79 19.75 -6.63 -9.05
N ALA A 80 20.18 -6.54 -7.82
CA ALA A 80 19.97 -5.40 -6.94
C ALA A 80 18.72 -5.41 -6.01
N ALA A 81 18.41 -4.32 -5.43
CA ALA A 81 17.58 -3.99 -4.29
C ALA A 81 16.06 -4.29 -4.40
N GLY A 82 15.59 -5.02 -5.40
CA GLY A 82 14.18 -5.39 -5.57
C GLY A 82 13.99 -6.58 -6.50
N ALA A 83 12.93 -7.37 -6.26
CA ALA A 83 12.60 -8.55 -7.07
C ALA A 83 12.12 -8.18 -8.47
N PHE A 84 11.51 -7.00 -8.63
CA PHE A 84 10.92 -6.51 -9.87
C PHE A 84 11.34 -5.08 -10.17
N LYS A 85 11.53 -4.75 -11.45
CA LYS A 85 11.71 -3.37 -11.89
C LYS A 85 10.38 -2.63 -11.98
N ALA A 86 9.30 -3.37 -12.23
CA ALA A 86 7.93 -2.88 -12.46
C ALA A 86 7.82 -1.84 -13.60
N GLU A 87 8.81 -1.72 -14.47
CA GLU A 87 8.81 -0.73 -15.56
C GLU A 87 7.67 -0.99 -16.56
N LYS A 88 7.37 -2.26 -16.85
CA LYS A 88 6.28 -2.62 -17.77
C LYS A 88 4.91 -2.36 -17.13
N ALA A 89 4.76 -2.71 -15.84
CA ALA A 89 3.52 -2.46 -15.11
C ALA A 89 3.26 -0.95 -14.98
N PHE A 90 4.31 -0.16 -14.78
CA PHE A 90 4.23 1.29 -14.67
C PHE A 90 4.12 2.00 -16.04
N GLY A 91 4.42 1.30 -17.15
CA GLY A 91 4.36 1.85 -18.50
C GLY A 91 3.00 2.48 -18.83
N LYS A 92 1.90 1.76 -18.56
CA LYS A 92 0.53 2.28 -18.80
C LYS A 92 0.24 3.54 -17.96
N VAL A 93 0.67 3.60 -16.71
CA VAL A 93 0.50 4.78 -15.84
C VAL A 93 1.26 5.97 -16.40
N ARG A 94 2.50 5.76 -16.87
CA ARG A 94 3.32 6.80 -17.50
C ARG A 94 2.69 7.31 -18.80
N ASP A 95 2.18 6.40 -19.64
CA ASP A 95 1.52 6.77 -20.89
C ASP A 95 0.25 7.60 -20.64
N LEU A 96 -0.53 7.26 -19.61
CA LEU A 96 -1.74 7.99 -19.22
C LEU A 96 -1.44 9.37 -18.63
N LEU A 97 -0.33 9.52 -17.91
CA LEU A 97 0.08 10.79 -17.33
C LEU A 97 0.78 11.70 -18.35
N ASP A 98 1.25 11.17 -19.46
CA ASP A 98 1.85 11.87 -20.60
C ASP A 98 2.83 13.01 -20.21
N GLY A 99 3.62 12.78 -19.15
CA GLY A 99 4.61 13.74 -18.67
C GLY A 99 4.04 14.97 -17.94
N VAL A 100 2.78 14.96 -17.53
CA VAL A 100 2.16 16.07 -16.79
C VAL A 100 2.93 16.38 -15.51
N LEU A 101 3.04 17.65 -15.16
CA LEU A 101 3.60 18.10 -13.89
C LEU A 101 2.51 18.12 -12.80
N ILE A 102 2.90 17.85 -11.56
CA ILE A 102 1.96 17.83 -10.42
C ILE A 102 1.29 19.19 -10.25
N GLU A 103 2.05 20.27 -10.40
CA GLU A 103 1.55 21.65 -10.29
C GLU A 103 0.57 22.05 -11.39
N ASP A 104 0.52 21.30 -12.50
CA ASP A 104 -0.38 21.55 -13.64
C ASP A 104 -1.65 20.67 -13.58
N LEU A 105 -1.77 19.78 -12.59
CA LEU A 105 -2.93 18.91 -12.45
C LEU A 105 -4.21 19.70 -12.10
N PRO A 106 -5.38 19.31 -12.66
CA PRO A 106 -6.67 19.93 -12.34
C PRO A 106 -7.01 19.93 -10.85
N ILE A 107 -6.61 18.86 -10.14
CA ILE A 107 -6.82 18.73 -8.69
C ILE A 107 -5.46 18.75 -8.00
N PRO A 108 -5.24 19.63 -6.99
CA PRO A 108 -4.05 19.63 -6.17
C PRO A 108 -3.72 18.24 -5.65
N PHE A 109 -2.51 17.76 -5.92
CA PHE A 109 -2.08 16.41 -5.62
C PHE A 109 -0.76 16.38 -4.83
N THR A 110 -0.67 15.46 -3.87
CA THR A 110 0.58 15.16 -3.16
C THR A 110 0.86 13.66 -3.20
N ALA A 111 1.97 13.27 -3.82
CA ALA A 111 2.49 11.92 -3.68
C ALA A 111 3.50 11.87 -2.53
N VAL A 112 3.37 10.86 -1.65
CA VAL A 112 4.30 10.68 -0.53
C VAL A 112 5.24 9.51 -0.82
N ALA A 113 6.54 9.74 -0.66
CA ALA A 113 7.59 8.74 -0.70
C ALA A 113 8.46 8.78 0.57
N THR A 114 9.34 7.81 0.73
CA THR A 114 10.29 7.72 1.85
C THR A 114 11.71 7.87 1.34
N ASP A 115 12.47 8.84 1.86
CA ASP A 115 13.91 8.94 1.66
C ASP A 115 14.60 7.99 2.65
N LEU A 116 15.13 6.88 2.12
CA LEU A 116 15.75 5.82 2.93
C LEU A 116 17.06 6.28 3.59
N LEU A 117 17.78 7.20 2.98
CA LEU A 117 19.06 7.67 3.52
C LEU A 117 18.88 8.73 4.59
N ALA A 118 17.88 9.60 4.41
CA ALA A 118 17.56 10.64 5.38
C ALA A 118 16.58 10.21 6.47
N GLY A 119 15.91 9.04 6.32
CA GLY A 119 14.92 8.51 7.27
C GLY A 119 13.70 9.41 7.43
N ARG A 120 13.24 10.05 6.36
CA ARG A 120 12.12 11.01 6.40
C ARG A 120 11.19 10.88 5.20
N GLU A 121 9.99 11.42 5.36
CA GLU A 121 9.02 11.57 4.27
C GLU A 121 9.49 12.60 3.23
N VAL A 122 9.09 12.38 1.99
CA VAL A 122 9.20 13.32 0.89
C VAL A 122 7.81 13.50 0.30
N TRP A 123 7.34 14.73 0.29
CA TRP A 123 6.08 15.13 -0.33
C TRP A 123 6.38 15.75 -1.67
N PHE A 124 5.89 15.11 -2.72
CA PHE A 124 5.96 15.63 -4.08
C PHE A 124 4.69 16.43 -4.34
N GLN A 125 4.83 17.73 -4.50
CA GLN A 125 3.79 18.69 -4.82
C GLN A 125 4.09 19.46 -6.10
N ASP A 126 5.25 19.20 -6.69
CA ASP A 126 5.74 19.75 -7.95
C ASP A 126 6.59 18.73 -8.70
N GLY A 127 6.84 18.99 -10.00
CA GLY A 127 7.62 18.15 -10.88
C GLY A 127 6.83 17.02 -11.55
N PRO A 128 7.50 16.11 -12.29
CA PRO A 128 6.84 15.09 -13.08
C PRO A 128 6.01 14.12 -12.23
N ALA A 129 4.71 14.04 -12.48
CA ALA A 129 3.77 13.22 -11.71
C ALA A 129 4.12 11.73 -11.76
N ASP A 130 4.55 11.23 -12.93
CA ASP A 130 4.99 9.86 -13.12
C ASP A 130 6.18 9.50 -12.23
N ARG A 131 7.15 10.41 -12.09
CA ARG A 131 8.34 10.23 -11.24
C ARG A 131 8.00 10.16 -9.76
N ALA A 132 7.12 11.04 -9.31
CA ALA A 132 6.64 11.07 -7.93
C ALA A 132 5.88 9.79 -7.57
N ILE A 133 4.95 9.36 -8.43
CA ILE A 133 4.20 8.12 -8.24
C ILE A 133 5.12 6.91 -8.28
N ARG A 134 6.07 6.84 -9.25
CA ARG A 134 7.05 5.75 -9.35
C ARG A 134 7.90 5.62 -8.08
N ALA A 135 8.28 6.74 -7.47
CA ALA A 135 9.00 6.73 -6.19
C ALA A 135 8.10 6.23 -5.05
N SER A 136 6.83 6.68 -5.01
CA SER A 136 5.87 6.33 -3.98
C SER A 136 5.49 4.84 -3.96
N ILE A 137 5.51 4.15 -5.12
CA ILE A 137 5.18 2.71 -5.22
C ILE A 137 6.37 1.77 -5.06
N ALA A 138 7.56 2.26 -4.79
CA ALA A 138 8.79 1.47 -4.70
C ALA A 138 8.86 0.67 -3.39
N ILE A 139 8.04 -0.37 -3.27
CA ILE A 139 7.96 -1.25 -2.10
C ILE A 139 9.29 -1.97 -1.91
N PRO A 140 9.98 -1.81 -0.76
CA PRO A 140 11.24 -2.49 -0.50
C PRO A 140 11.15 -4.00 -0.70
N THR A 141 12.19 -4.61 -1.25
CA THR A 141 12.28 -6.01 -1.62
C THR A 141 11.41 -6.46 -2.81
N VAL A 142 10.33 -5.75 -3.10
CA VAL A 142 9.41 -6.06 -4.20
C VAL A 142 9.77 -5.21 -5.44
N ILE A 143 9.76 -3.90 -5.30
CA ILE A 143 10.02 -2.96 -6.40
C ILE A 143 11.31 -2.19 -6.10
N THR A 144 12.20 -2.10 -7.10
CA THR A 144 13.49 -1.41 -6.96
C THR A 144 13.30 0.06 -6.54
N PRO A 145 13.97 0.52 -5.47
CA PRO A 145 14.00 1.93 -5.07
C PRO A 145 14.49 2.86 -6.20
N VAL A 146 14.10 4.11 -6.13
CA VAL A 146 14.41 5.11 -7.17
C VAL A 146 15.43 6.13 -6.67
N MET A 147 16.48 6.38 -7.47
CA MET A 147 17.34 7.55 -7.26
C MET A 147 16.71 8.76 -7.93
N TYR A 148 16.37 9.78 -7.14
CA TYR A 148 15.82 11.04 -7.65
C TYR A 148 16.40 12.24 -6.88
N ASN A 149 17.01 13.17 -7.59
CA ASN A 149 17.64 14.37 -7.02
C ASN A 149 18.59 14.06 -5.84
N GLY A 150 19.43 13.02 -5.98
CA GLY A 150 20.38 12.59 -4.96
C GLY A 150 19.78 11.88 -3.74
N ARG A 151 18.49 11.57 -3.74
CA ARG A 151 17.79 10.84 -2.70
C ARG A 151 17.49 9.40 -3.15
N LEU A 152 17.61 8.45 -2.23
CA LEU A 152 17.20 7.07 -2.44
C LEU A 152 15.77 6.92 -1.92
N LEU A 153 14.82 6.86 -2.85
CA LEU A 153 13.39 6.88 -2.54
C LEU A 153 12.77 5.49 -2.60
N ALA A 154 11.91 5.23 -1.64
CA ALA A 154 11.10 4.02 -1.53
C ALA A 154 9.63 4.37 -1.20
N ASP A 155 8.80 3.34 -1.09
CA ASP A 155 7.37 3.45 -0.84
C ASP A 155 7.03 4.38 0.33
N GLY A 156 6.07 5.27 0.10
CA GLY A 156 5.62 6.24 1.10
C GLY A 156 4.98 5.61 2.33
N GLY A 157 4.36 4.45 2.15
CA GLY A 157 3.73 3.70 3.23
C GLY A 157 4.69 3.24 4.33
N LEU A 158 6.01 3.26 4.10
CA LEU A 158 6.99 2.96 5.15
C LEU A 158 6.90 3.94 6.33
N LEU A 159 6.66 5.23 6.06
CA LEU A 159 6.61 6.27 7.10
C LEU A 159 5.24 6.95 7.19
N ASN A 160 4.48 6.96 6.11
CA ASN A 160 3.16 7.61 6.06
C ASN A 160 2.15 6.76 5.26
N PRO A 161 1.63 5.70 5.88
CA PRO A 161 0.71 4.79 5.22
C PRO A 161 -0.66 5.41 4.89
N VAL A 162 -1.08 6.49 5.58
CA VAL A 162 -2.29 7.28 5.26
C VAL A 162 -1.94 8.76 5.36
N PRO A 163 -1.68 9.46 4.23
CA PRO A 163 -1.07 10.78 4.22
C PRO A 163 -2.07 11.91 4.47
N LEU A 164 -2.53 12.07 5.70
CA LEU A 164 -3.45 13.13 6.13
C LEU A 164 -2.76 14.48 6.29
N ALA A 165 -1.51 14.51 6.77
CA ALA A 165 -0.80 15.74 7.06
C ALA A 165 -0.66 16.70 5.86
N PRO A 166 -0.42 16.25 4.60
CA PRO A 166 -0.38 17.13 3.44
C PRO A 166 -1.69 17.88 3.16
N LEU A 167 -2.82 17.36 3.66
CA LEU A 167 -4.15 17.94 3.45
C LEU A 167 -4.54 18.94 4.55
N SER A 168 -3.79 19.05 5.63
CA SER A 168 -4.14 19.87 6.80
C SER A 168 -4.30 21.37 6.52
N ALA A 169 -3.72 21.88 5.44
CA ALA A 169 -3.84 23.29 5.01
C ALA A 169 -4.90 23.48 3.92
N VAL A 170 -5.53 22.41 3.44
CA VAL A 170 -6.55 22.48 2.39
C VAL A 170 -7.86 22.99 2.96
N ARG A 171 -8.48 23.95 2.28
CA ARG A 171 -9.83 24.41 2.63
C ARG A 171 -10.86 23.46 2.00
N ALA A 172 -11.33 22.53 2.80
CA ALA A 172 -12.39 21.59 2.45
C ALA A 172 -13.46 21.61 3.56
N ASP A 173 -14.66 21.14 3.24
CA ASP A 173 -15.76 21.01 4.19
C ASP A 173 -15.60 19.74 5.04
N ALA A 174 -14.96 18.70 4.47
CA ALA A 174 -14.60 17.48 5.18
C ALA A 174 -13.31 16.87 4.64
N THR A 175 -12.63 16.09 5.50
CA THR A 175 -11.48 15.26 5.14
C THR A 175 -11.88 13.79 5.19
N ILE A 176 -11.72 13.09 4.09
CA ILE A 176 -11.99 11.65 3.98
C ILE A 176 -10.66 10.91 3.86
N ALA A 177 -10.46 9.90 4.68
CA ALA A 177 -9.28 9.04 4.62
C ALA A 177 -9.68 7.61 4.26
N VAL A 178 -8.90 6.97 3.39
CA VAL A 178 -9.06 5.56 3.03
C VAL A 178 -7.86 4.78 3.53
N SER A 179 -8.10 3.85 4.47
CA SER A 179 -7.10 2.95 5.02
C SER A 179 -7.27 1.54 4.47
N LEU A 180 -6.21 0.94 3.94
CA LEU A 180 -6.18 -0.43 3.43
C LEU A 180 -5.63 -1.44 4.45
N GLY A 181 -5.50 -1.01 5.70
CA GLY A 181 -5.01 -1.80 6.83
C GLY A 181 -6.08 -2.10 7.87
N GLY A 182 -7.37 -2.07 7.51
CA GLY A 182 -8.49 -2.34 8.40
C GLY A 182 -8.39 -3.67 9.14
N GLU A 183 -9.09 -3.79 10.27
CA GLU A 183 -9.10 -5.01 11.08
C GLU A 183 -9.70 -6.19 10.30
N ARG A 184 -9.28 -7.42 10.66
CA ARG A 184 -9.84 -8.65 10.09
C ARG A 184 -11.31 -8.75 10.44
N LYS A 185 -12.19 -9.01 9.45
CA LYS A 185 -13.58 -9.36 9.71
C LYS A 185 -13.61 -10.67 10.52
N GLY A 186 -13.92 -10.57 11.79
CA GLY A 186 -14.00 -11.75 12.68
C GLY A 186 -13.07 -11.72 13.90
N ALA A 187 -12.18 -10.76 14.03
CA ALA A 187 -11.44 -10.51 15.28
C ALA A 187 -12.32 -9.76 16.28
N ALA A 188 -13.47 -10.33 16.63
CA ALA A 188 -14.14 -9.95 17.87
C ALA A 188 -13.16 -10.26 19.01
N THR A 189 -12.90 -9.29 19.85
CA THR A 189 -12.13 -9.38 21.08
C THR A 189 -12.63 -10.52 21.96
N THR A 190 -12.13 -11.73 21.73
CA THR A 190 -12.15 -12.79 22.72
C THR A 190 -10.74 -12.87 23.30
N ALA A 191 -10.58 -12.25 24.46
CA ALA A 191 -9.48 -12.56 25.35
C ALA A 191 -9.56 -14.08 25.64
N GLY A 192 -8.58 -14.83 25.16
CA GLY A 192 -8.37 -16.23 25.52
C GLY A 192 -9.10 -17.26 24.67
N GLY A 193 -8.53 -17.63 23.54
CA GLY A 193 -8.89 -18.81 22.76
C GLY A 193 -7.99 -18.90 21.53
N ALA A 194 -7.21 -19.98 21.43
CA ALA A 194 -6.42 -20.28 20.24
C ALA A 194 -7.37 -20.49 19.04
N PRO A 195 -7.02 -20.00 17.83
CA PRO A 195 -7.85 -20.24 16.64
C PRO A 195 -7.75 -21.71 16.24
N GLU A 196 -8.91 -22.40 16.15
CA GLU A 196 -9.00 -23.70 15.52
C GLU A 196 -8.65 -23.58 14.03
N HIS A 197 -7.68 -24.35 13.60
CA HIS A 197 -7.28 -24.49 12.22
C HIS A 197 -8.35 -25.24 11.43
N GLU A 198 -9.17 -24.54 10.66
CA GLU A 198 -9.81 -25.15 9.50
C GLU A 198 -8.74 -25.35 8.41
N SER A 199 -8.51 -26.62 8.08
CA SER A 199 -7.63 -27.07 7.01
C SER A 199 -8.15 -26.59 5.66
N ALA A 200 -7.58 -25.49 5.15
CA ALA A 200 -7.81 -25.07 3.79
C ALA A 200 -7.11 -26.03 2.83
N GLU A 201 -7.89 -26.74 2.02
CA GLU A 201 -7.42 -27.57 0.92
C GLU A 201 -6.47 -26.78 0.01
N ALA A 202 -5.30 -27.37 -0.27
CA ALA A 202 -4.28 -26.83 -1.14
C ALA A 202 -4.84 -26.56 -2.54
N ARG A 203 -4.90 -25.30 -2.92
CA ARG A 203 -5.20 -24.84 -4.30
C ARG A 203 -3.88 -24.62 -5.07
N PRO A 204 -3.85 -24.79 -6.40
CA PRO A 204 -2.62 -24.78 -7.21
C PRO A 204 -2.04 -23.36 -7.38
N VAL A 205 -1.71 -22.69 -6.28
CA VAL A 205 -1.10 -21.35 -6.23
C VAL A 205 0.37 -21.43 -5.83
N ASP A 206 0.89 -22.64 -5.61
CA ASP A 206 2.21 -22.88 -4.99
C ASP A 206 3.40 -22.55 -5.90
N GLU A 207 3.26 -22.58 -7.22
CA GLU A 207 4.38 -22.28 -8.11
C GLU A 207 4.87 -20.82 -8.03
N TRP A 208 4.00 -19.89 -7.68
CA TRP A 208 4.38 -18.47 -7.58
C TRP A 208 5.08 -18.17 -6.26
N SER A 209 4.52 -18.65 -5.17
CA SER A 209 5.13 -18.49 -3.85
C SER A 209 6.53 -19.14 -3.84
N ASP A 210 6.73 -20.26 -4.56
CA ASP A 210 8.00 -20.94 -4.67
C ASP A 210 8.99 -20.24 -5.62
N ARG A 211 8.51 -19.56 -6.64
CA ARG A 211 9.36 -18.72 -7.51
C ARG A 211 9.76 -17.42 -6.83
N PHE A 212 8.82 -16.79 -6.13
CA PHE A 212 9.09 -15.62 -5.31
C PHE A 212 10.05 -15.97 -4.15
N ARG A 213 9.84 -17.11 -3.49
CA ARG A 213 10.77 -17.62 -2.47
C ARG A 213 12.17 -17.81 -3.01
N ARG A 214 12.35 -18.36 -4.23
CA ARG A 214 13.67 -18.54 -4.85
C ARG A 214 14.37 -17.24 -5.18
N VAL A 215 13.65 -16.22 -5.63
CA VAL A 215 14.22 -14.89 -5.91
C VAL A 215 14.53 -14.14 -4.61
N ALA A 216 13.65 -14.21 -3.62
CA ALA A 216 13.88 -13.61 -2.31
C ALA A 216 15.00 -14.30 -1.53
N SER A 217 15.14 -15.65 -1.63
CA SER A 217 16.24 -16.38 -0.99
C SER A 217 17.59 -16.06 -1.64
N ALA A 218 17.66 -15.94 -2.96
CA ALA A 218 18.89 -15.57 -3.66
C ALA A 218 19.37 -14.16 -3.27
N TRP A 219 18.44 -13.25 -2.93
CA TRP A 219 18.78 -11.92 -2.45
C TRP A 219 19.25 -11.91 -0.99
N LEU A 220 18.63 -12.74 -0.14
CA LEU A 220 19.07 -12.94 1.26
C LEU A 220 20.46 -13.64 1.36
N GLU A 221 20.90 -14.29 0.29
CA GLU A 221 22.24 -14.89 0.17
C GLU A 221 23.29 -13.90 -0.37
N SER A 222 22.93 -12.62 -0.61
CA SER A 222 23.90 -11.60 -1.05
C SER A 222 24.99 -11.34 0.00
N ASP A 223 26.21 -11.05 -0.47
CA ASP A 223 27.40 -10.88 0.38
C ASP A 223 27.25 -9.81 1.46
N ALA A 224 26.36 -8.81 1.24
CA ALA A 224 26.08 -7.76 2.22
C ALA A 224 25.32 -8.30 3.44
N ILE A 225 24.40 -9.26 3.26
CA ILE A 225 23.67 -9.88 4.37
C ILE A 225 24.52 -10.96 5.04
N LYS A 226 25.33 -11.70 4.28
CA LYS A 226 26.30 -12.64 4.86
C LYS A 226 27.30 -11.95 5.78
N ALA A 227 27.71 -10.71 5.47
CA ALA A 227 28.59 -9.92 6.33
C ALA A 227 27.92 -9.51 7.65
N VAL A 228 26.62 -9.28 7.66
CA VAL A 228 25.84 -8.94 8.87
C VAL A 228 25.56 -10.20 9.69
N THR A 229 25.12 -11.29 9.05
CA THR A 229 24.83 -12.57 9.75
C THR A 229 26.09 -13.22 10.33
N SER A 230 27.21 -13.19 9.62
CA SER A 230 28.50 -13.71 10.13
C SER A 230 29.05 -12.91 11.32
N ARG A 231 28.64 -11.64 11.48
CA ARG A 231 28.96 -10.81 12.64
C ARG A 231 28.08 -11.16 13.85
N PHE A 232 26.82 -11.51 13.57
CA PHE A 232 25.87 -11.99 14.60
C PHE A 232 26.20 -13.41 15.05
N GLU A 233 26.60 -14.31 14.14
CA GLU A 233 27.02 -15.67 14.50
C GLU A 233 28.27 -15.67 15.39
N ARG A 234 29.26 -14.82 15.10
CA ARG A 234 30.43 -14.63 15.96
C ARG A 234 30.12 -14.06 17.34
N LEU A 235 29.04 -13.31 17.49
CA LEU A 235 28.54 -12.85 18.79
C LEU A 235 27.78 -13.96 19.55
N ARG A 236 27.11 -14.85 18.83
CA ARG A 236 26.38 -16.00 19.38
C ARG A 236 27.34 -17.12 19.86
N GLU A 237 28.44 -17.33 19.16
CA GLU A 237 29.47 -18.33 19.57
C GLU A 237 30.24 -17.91 20.82
N ARG A 238 30.28 -16.60 21.15
CA ARG A 238 30.90 -16.12 22.39
C ARG A 238 29.99 -16.24 23.62
N GLY A 239 28.72 -16.58 23.45
CA GLY A 239 27.71 -16.71 24.52
C GLY A 239 27.36 -18.16 24.89
N LYS A 240 28.01 -19.17 24.29
CA LYS A 240 27.82 -20.59 24.69
C LYS A 240 28.67 -20.93 25.90
N GLY A 241 28.16 -20.63 27.08
CA GLY A 241 28.55 -21.18 28.34
C GLY A 241 27.30 -21.61 29.10
N ASP A 242 27.20 -22.92 29.33
CA ASP A 242 26.29 -23.59 30.28
C ASP A 242 24.83 -23.08 30.39
N ASP A 243 23.94 -23.65 29.57
CA ASP A 243 22.50 -23.74 29.89
C ASP A 243 21.93 -25.00 29.17
N ASP A 244 22.28 -26.17 29.64
CA ASP A 244 21.57 -27.43 29.39
C ASP A 244 20.47 -27.57 30.46
N GLU A 245 19.35 -26.84 30.34
CA GLU A 245 18.10 -27.18 31.07
C GLU A 245 17.03 -26.11 30.84
N LEU A 246 16.55 -25.88 29.61
CA LEU A 246 15.23 -25.31 29.31
C LEU A 246 14.84 -25.66 27.86
N GLU A 247 14.67 -26.95 27.55
CA GLU A 247 13.79 -27.36 26.44
C GLU A 247 12.34 -27.20 26.86
N GLU A 248 11.89 -25.97 27.10
CA GLU A 248 10.48 -25.64 27.03
C GLU A 248 10.09 -25.65 25.56
N ALA A 249 8.99 -26.33 25.24
CA ALA A 249 8.45 -26.55 23.93
C ALA A 249 8.46 -25.24 23.12
N GLU A 250 9.46 -25.02 22.27
CA GLU A 250 9.40 -24.00 21.23
C GLU A 250 8.23 -24.40 20.31
N GLU A 251 7.12 -23.64 20.39
CA GLU A 251 6.05 -23.75 19.41
C GLU A 251 6.69 -23.64 18.02
N SER A 252 6.60 -24.69 17.23
CA SER A 252 7.17 -24.69 15.89
C SER A 252 6.55 -23.59 15.05
N LEU A 253 7.38 -22.78 14.38
CA LEU A 253 6.90 -21.77 13.44
C LEU A 253 5.95 -22.40 12.41
N PRO A 254 4.89 -21.69 11.98
CA PRO A 254 3.95 -22.19 10.99
C PRO A 254 4.70 -22.72 9.76
N ALA A 255 4.35 -23.94 9.32
CA ALA A 255 4.98 -24.56 8.17
C ALA A 255 4.84 -23.67 6.92
N GLY A 256 5.95 -23.36 6.25
CA GLY A 256 5.97 -22.57 5.03
C GLY A 256 6.24 -21.07 5.21
N LEU A 257 6.45 -20.56 6.42
CA LEU A 257 6.79 -19.16 6.65
C LEU A 257 8.23 -18.86 6.18
N SER A 258 8.37 -18.05 5.12
CA SER A 258 9.69 -17.62 4.63
C SER A 258 10.20 -16.37 5.39
N LYS A 259 11.53 -16.13 5.34
CA LYS A 259 12.12 -14.88 5.89
C LYS A 259 11.51 -13.63 5.23
N GLY A 260 11.13 -13.71 3.95
CA GLY A 260 10.45 -12.64 3.24
C GLY A 260 9.05 -12.37 3.80
N ASP A 261 8.30 -13.42 4.14
CA ASP A 261 6.97 -13.28 4.74
C ASP A 261 7.06 -12.61 6.11
N VAL A 262 8.02 -13.00 6.94
CA VAL A 262 8.26 -12.36 8.26
C VAL A 262 8.59 -10.87 8.08
N LEU A 263 9.44 -10.51 7.12
CA LEU A 263 9.79 -9.13 6.85
C LEU A 263 8.57 -8.32 6.38
N MET A 264 7.78 -8.86 5.44
CA MET A 264 6.57 -8.19 4.96
C MET A 264 5.53 -8.01 6.05
N HIS A 265 5.28 -9.04 6.87
CA HIS A 265 4.39 -8.92 8.03
C HIS A 265 4.90 -7.91 9.06
N SER A 266 6.21 -7.84 9.28
CA SER A 266 6.80 -6.83 10.17
C SER A 266 6.56 -5.42 9.66
N ILE A 267 6.72 -5.18 8.36
CA ILE A 267 6.41 -3.90 7.72
C ILE A 267 4.91 -3.58 7.87
N GLU A 268 4.02 -4.54 7.62
CA GLU A 268 2.57 -4.36 7.76
C GLU A 268 2.17 -3.99 9.20
N VAL A 269 2.77 -4.63 10.20
CA VAL A 269 2.54 -4.31 11.62
C VAL A 269 3.00 -2.88 11.94
N MET A 270 4.18 -2.48 11.48
CA MET A 270 4.67 -1.12 11.67
C MET A 270 3.77 -0.09 10.97
N GLN A 271 3.35 -0.35 9.72
CA GLN A 271 2.42 0.50 9.00
C GLN A 271 1.07 0.65 9.72
N ALA A 272 0.53 -0.44 10.29
CA ALA A 272 -0.71 -0.40 11.05
C ALA A 272 -0.60 0.50 12.30
N MET A 273 0.54 0.44 13.00
CA MET A 273 0.80 1.32 14.14
C MET A 273 0.96 2.77 13.71
N LEU A 274 1.73 3.03 12.64
CA LEU A 274 1.89 4.38 12.09
C LEU A 274 0.55 4.97 11.64
N THR A 275 -0.31 4.18 11.00
CA THR A 275 -1.66 4.59 10.60
C THR A 275 -2.47 5.07 11.81
N ARG A 276 -2.45 4.33 12.94
CA ARG A 276 -3.16 4.73 14.16
C ARG A 276 -2.63 6.06 14.71
N TYR A 277 -1.32 6.25 14.75
CA TYR A 277 -0.72 7.52 15.18
C TYR A 277 -1.05 8.68 14.23
N ARG A 278 -1.05 8.45 12.91
CA ARG A 278 -1.39 9.49 11.93
C ARG A 278 -2.83 9.92 12.03
N ILE A 279 -3.76 8.97 12.13
CA ILE A 279 -5.20 9.25 12.31
C ILE A 279 -5.44 9.96 13.65
N ALA A 280 -4.75 9.58 14.72
CA ALA A 280 -4.88 10.28 15.99
C ALA A 280 -4.34 11.72 15.96
N SER A 281 -3.29 11.98 15.16
CA SER A 281 -2.69 13.32 15.04
C SER A 281 -3.46 14.22 14.05
N TYR A 282 -4.06 13.63 13.05
CA TYR A 282 -4.84 14.31 12.00
C TYR A 282 -6.13 13.51 11.78
N PRO A 283 -7.14 13.65 12.68
CA PRO A 283 -8.36 12.88 12.57
C PRO A 283 -9.14 13.30 11.33
N PRO A 284 -9.48 12.37 10.41
CA PRO A 284 -10.37 12.64 9.31
C PRO A 284 -11.82 12.72 9.79
N ASP A 285 -12.69 13.42 9.07
CA ASP A 285 -14.12 13.46 9.34
C ASP A 285 -14.78 12.11 9.01
N VAL A 286 -14.29 11.42 7.95
CA VAL A 286 -14.72 10.05 7.60
C VAL A 286 -13.49 9.17 7.35
N LEU A 287 -13.47 8.01 7.99
CA LEU A 287 -12.47 6.97 7.77
C LEU A 287 -13.10 5.76 7.09
N ILE A 288 -12.75 5.55 5.81
CA ILE A 288 -13.14 4.36 5.06
C ILE A 288 -12.07 3.30 5.27
N SER A 289 -12.44 2.16 5.88
CA SER A 289 -11.51 1.10 6.22
C SER A 289 -11.73 -0.14 5.36
N ILE A 290 -10.74 -0.52 4.57
CA ILE A 290 -10.72 -1.76 3.79
C ILE A 290 -9.96 -2.82 4.58
N SER A 291 -10.60 -3.99 4.79
CA SER A 291 -9.97 -5.09 5.52
C SER A 291 -8.70 -5.59 4.81
N ARG A 292 -7.66 -5.92 5.60
CA ARG A 292 -6.46 -6.53 5.04
C ARG A 292 -6.68 -7.95 4.48
N ASP A 293 -7.78 -8.59 4.81
CA ASP A 293 -8.16 -9.90 4.29
C ASP A 293 -8.87 -9.82 2.93
N ALA A 294 -9.15 -8.61 2.40
CA ALA A 294 -9.78 -8.45 1.10
C ALA A 294 -8.97 -9.10 -0.04
N CYS A 295 -7.64 -8.98 -0.02
CA CYS A 295 -6.74 -9.71 -0.89
C CYS A 295 -5.30 -9.66 -0.36
N ARG A 296 -4.40 -10.46 -0.98
CA ARG A 296 -2.95 -10.35 -0.76
C ARG A 296 -2.39 -9.12 -1.47
N ALA A 297 -1.27 -8.58 -0.97
CA ALA A 297 -0.66 -7.36 -1.48
C ALA A 297 -0.27 -7.38 -2.99
N LEU A 298 -0.12 -8.58 -3.58
CA LEU A 298 0.30 -8.76 -4.98
C LEU A 298 -0.79 -9.35 -5.89
N ASP A 299 -2.05 -9.44 -5.43
CA ASP A 299 -3.17 -9.98 -6.21
C ASP A 299 -3.74 -8.95 -7.21
N PHE A 300 -2.90 -8.33 -8.01
CA PHE A 300 -3.27 -7.27 -8.96
C PHE A 300 -4.26 -7.71 -10.06
N HIS A 301 -4.51 -9.00 -10.22
CA HIS A 301 -5.53 -9.52 -11.15
C HIS A 301 -6.96 -9.46 -10.61
N ARG A 302 -7.15 -9.04 -9.35
CA ARG A 302 -8.47 -8.94 -8.70
C ARG A 302 -9.02 -7.51 -8.69
N ALA A 303 -8.64 -6.69 -9.68
CA ALA A 303 -9.00 -5.27 -9.70
C ALA A 303 -10.51 -5.04 -9.63
N ALA A 304 -11.31 -5.73 -10.43
CA ALA A 304 -12.77 -5.56 -10.46
C ALA A 304 -13.40 -5.83 -9.08
N GLU A 305 -13.05 -6.94 -8.44
CA GLU A 305 -13.55 -7.31 -7.11
C GLU A 305 -13.17 -6.27 -6.05
N LEU A 306 -11.95 -5.75 -6.11
CA LEU A 306 -11.48 -4.77 -5.12
C LEU A 306 -12.11 -3.39 -5.32
N ILE A 307 -12.43 -3.01 -6.55
CA ILE A 307 -13.22 -1.81 -6.85
C ILE A 307 -14.61 -1.94 -6.19
N ASP A 308 -15.28 -3.09 -6.32
CA ASP A 308 -16.58 -3.34 -5.69
C ASP A 308 -16.49 -3.29 -4.15
N VAL A 309 -15.42 -3.84 -3.57
CA VAL A 309 -15.15 -3.74 -2.12
C VAL A 309 -14.99 -2.28 -1.69
N GLY A 310 -14.30 -1.48 -2.50
CA GLY A 310 -14.11 -0.05 -2.26
C GLY A 310 -15.42 0.73 -2.32
N ARG A 311 -16.26 0.42 -3.30
CA ARG A 311 -17.60 1.03 -3.44
C ARG A 311 -18.46 0.74 -2.21
N ALA A 312 -18.60 -0.52 -1.83
CA ALA A 312 -19.42 -0.91 -0.67
C ALA A 312 -18.92 -0.24 0.62
N ALA A 313 -17.60 -0.22 0.85
CA ALA A 313 -17.04 0.41 2.04
C ALA A 313 -17.23 1.93 2.06
N ALA A 314 -17.23 2.59 0.90
CA ALA A 314 -17.50 4.02 0.81
C ALA A 314 -18.96 4.33 1.07
N GLU A 315 -19.88 3.56 0.49
CA GLU A 315 -21.32 3.70 0.72
C GLU A 315 -21.66 3.58 2.20
N ASP A 316 -21.20 2.50 2.84
CA ASP A 316 -21.43 2.26 4.27
C ASP A 316 -20.87 3.38 5.14
N ALA A 317 -19.61 3.81 4.91
CA ALA A 317 -18.98 4.82 5.75
C ALA A 317 -19.57 6.22 5.58
N LEU A 318 -20.01 6.57 4.37
CA LEU A 318 -20.68 7.87 4.10
C LEU A 318 -22.08 7.91 4.70
N ASP A 319 -22.82 6.78 4.63
CA ASP A 319 -24.15 6.66 5.21
C ASP A 319 -24.09 6.71 6.75
N ASP A 320 -23.12 6.01 7.36
CA ASP A 320 -22.90 6.03 8.80
C ASP A 320 -22.51 7.43 9.31
N ALA A 321 -21.75 8.19 8.51
CA ALA A 321 -21.37 9.56 8.83
C ALA A 321 -22.48 10.59 8.54
N GLY A 322 -23.54 10.20 7.82
CA GLY A 322 -24.57 11.12 7.34
C GLY A 322 -24.05 12.19 6.38
N LEU A 323 -22.92 11.92 5.70
CA LEU A 323 -22.27 12.88 4.81
C LEU A 323 -22.81 12.77 3.40
N THR A 324 -23.34 13.89 2.88
CA THR A 324 -23.92 14.01 1.52
C THR A 324 -23.06 14.91 0.64
N GLY A 325 -22.98 14.59 -0.66
CA GLY A 325 -22.20 15.36 -1.64
C GLY A 325 -22.85 16.68 -2.06
N THR A 326 -24.13 16.84 -1.77
CA THR A 326 -24.86 18.09 -2.04
C THR A 326 -25.66 18.47 -0.81
N ASP A 327 -25.71 19.77 -0.49
CA ASP A 327 -26.63 20.27 0.53
C ASP A 327 -28.06 19.84 0.18
N ALA A 328 -28.76 19.23 1.14
CA ALA A 328 -30.20 19.00 0.98
C ALA A 328 -30.88 20.35 0.74
N PRO A 329 -31.85 20.44 -0.16
CA PRO A 329 -32.64 21.67 -0.27
C PRO A 329 -33.41 21.88 1.05
N ASP A 330 -33.18 23.05 1.69
CA ASP A 330 -34.00 23.52 2.83
C ASP A 330 -35.50 23.52 2.52
#